data_0b370ee39087a3436c2f7a5c40063a4e
#
_entry.id   0b370ee39087a3436c2f7a5c40063a4e
#
_cell.length_a   1.000
_cell.length_b   1.000
_cell.length_c   1.000
_cell.angle_alpha   90.00
_cell.angle_beta   90.00
_cell.angle_gamma   90.00
#
_symmetry.space_group_name_H-M   'P 1'
#
loop_
_entity.id
_entity.type
_entity.pdbx_description
1 polymer ?
#
loop_
_entity_poly.entity_id
_entity_poly.type
_entity_poly.pdbx_seq_one_letter_code
_entity_poly.pdbx_strand_id
1 'polypeptide(L)'
;MPAQGQQPSADQLKANAQKVVSIIKGDNAKTQTYCHLLRFSDEFDQFEMKDRKKADDLSQKIGELEKTLGPEYLALADNLNNMDPNSREGQEIASIIAGLDKSCED
;
A
#
# COMPACT_ATOMS: atom_id res chain seq x y z
N MET A 1 -3.59 8.96 -29.25
CA MET A 1 -3.89 8.82 -28.56
C MET A 1 -4.04 8.64 -27.65
N PRO A 2 -4.12 8.52 -27.82
CA PRO A 2 -4.09 8.60 -26.84
C PRO A 2 -3.88 8.03 -25.66
N ALA A 3 -3.26 8.26 -25.10
CA ALA A 3 -2.85 7.69 -23.83
C ALA A 3 -3.75 8.01 -22.68
N GLN A 4 -4.76 8.74 -22.91
CA GLN A 4 -5.69 9.11 -21.84
C GLN A 4 -6.41 7.89 -21.33
N GLY A 5 -6.46 7.75 -20.01
CA GLY A 5 -7.15 6.65 -19.38
C GLY A 5 -6.43 5.34 -19.45
N GLN A 6 -5.25 5.32 -20.01
CA GLN A 6 -4.47 4.10 -20.05
C GLN A 6 -3.83 3.83 -18.70
N GLN A 7 -3.75 2.56 -18.38
CA GLN A 7 -3.10 2.16 -17.16
C GLN A 7 -1.58 2.22 -17.31
N PRO A 8 -0.85 2.53 -16.24
CA PRO A 8 0.60 2.50 -16.28
C PRO A 8 1.11 1.13 -16.71
N SER A 9 2.25 1.11 -17.39
CA SER A 9 2.88 -0.15 -17.73
C SER A 9 3.41 -0.85 -16.49
N ALA A 10 3.67 -2.15 -16.62
CA ALA A 10 4.24 -2.92 -15.52
C ALA A 10 5.55 -2.33 -15.03
N ASP A 11 6.39 -1.85 -15.96
CA ASP A 11 7.66 -1.24 -15.61
C ASP A 11 7.46 0.04 -14.81
N GLN A 12 6.47 0.84 -15.18
CA GLN A 12 6.15 2.06 -14.44
C GLN A 12 5.65 1.75 -13.04
N LEU A 13 4.82 0.73 -12.90
CA LEU A 13 4.31 0.33 -11.60
C LEU A 13 5.43 -0.17 -10.70
N LYS A 14 6.36 -0.94 -11.25
CA LYS A 14 7.51 -1.41 -10.48
C LYS A 14 8.40 -0.25 -10.06
N ALA A 15 8.65 0.69 -10.95
CA ALA A 15 9.44 1.87 -10.64
C ALA A 15 8.76 2.70 -9.56
N ASN A 16 7.44 2.85 -9.64
CA ASN A 16 6.69 3.59 -8.62
C ASN A 16 6.75 2.88 -7.28
N ALA A 17 6.65 1.56 -7.26
CA ALA A 17 6.75 0.79 -6.02
C ALA A 17 8.11 0.97 -5.39
N GLN A 18 9.18 0.90 -6.18
CA GLN A 18 10.54 1.11 -5.68
C GLN A 18 10.72 2.51 -5.13
N LYS A 19 10.15 3.50 -5.81
CA LYS A 19 10.23 4.89 -5.37
C LYS A 19 9.52 5.07 -4.03
N VAL A 20 8.32 4.51 -3.90
CA VAL A 20 7.55 4.61 -2.67
C VAL A 20 8.29 3.95 -1.52
N VAL A 21 8.85 2.77 -1.76
CA VAL A 21 9.63 2.06 -0.73
C VAL A 21 10.81 2.91 -0.30
N SER A 22 11.53 3.52 -1.25
CA SER A 22 12.68 4.38 -0.92
C SER A 22 12.26 5.59 -0.09
N ILE A 23 11.16 6.22 -0.45
CA ILE A 23 10.65 7.39 0.28
C ILE A 23 10.31 7.02 1.71
N ILE A 24 9.62 5.91 1.90
CA ILE A 24 9.20 5.49 3.23
C ILE A 24 10.40 5.06 4.07
N LYS A 25 11.30 4.28 3.50
CA LYS A 25 12.49 3.83 4.24
C LYS A 25 13.42 4.98 4.60
N GLY A 26 13.44 6.02 3.79
CA GLY A 26 14.27 7.18 4.05
C GLY A 26 13.76 8.11 5.12
N ASP A 27 12.55 7.86 5.65
CA ASP A 27 11.92 8.74 6.63
C ASP A 27 11.37 7.88 7.76
N ASN A 28 11.95 8.03 8.95
CA ASN A 28 11.55 7.23 10.10
C ASN A 28 10.07 7.40 10.45
N ALA A 29 9.56 8.63 10.34
CA ALA A 29 8.16 8.89 10.63
C ALA A 29 7.25 8.16 9.66
N LYS A 30 7.61 8.16 8.38
CA LYS A 30 6.82 7.45 7.38
C LYS A 30 6.91 5.94 7.56
N THR A 31 8.08 5.44 7.94
CA THR A 31 8.24 4.01 8.23
C THR A 31 7.31 3.59 9.36
N GLN A 32 7.25 4.38 10.44
CA GLN A 32 6.37 4.08 11.56
C GLN A 32 4.90 4.14 11.13
N THR A 33 4.56 5.14 10.32
CA THR A 33 3.20 5.28 9.81
C THR A 33 2.82 4.04 8.99
N TYR A 34 3.72 3.59 8.12
CA TYR A 34 3.47 2.40 7.31
C TYR A 34 3.29 1.16 8.19
N CYS A 35 4.10 1.03 9.24
CA CYS A 35 3.98 -0.12 10.13
C CYS A 35 2.65 -0.12 10.89
N HIS A 36 2.19 1.06 11.30
CA HIS A 36 0.87 1.18 11.91
C HIS A 36 -0.22 0.82 10.92
N LEU A 37 -0.05 1.23 9.66
CA LEU A 37 -1.01 0.91 8.62
C LEU A 37 -1.15 -0.60 8.44
N LEU A 38 -0.03 -1.32 8.41
CA LEU A 38 -0.07 -2.78 8.31
C LEU A 38 -0.80 -3.41 9.49
N ARG A 39 -0.53 -2.92 10.68
CA ARG A 39 -1.17 -3.45 11.88
C ARG A 39 -2.68 -3.24 11.84
N PHE A 40 -3.11 -2.03 11.47
CA PHE A 40 -4.54 -1.75 11.37
C PHE A 40 -5.19 -2.55 10.26
N SER A 41 -4.47 -2.81 9.16
CA SER A 41 -5.00 -3.64 8.09
C SER A 41 -5.25 -5.07 8.56
N ASP A 42 -4.32 -5.63 9.35
CA ASP A 42 -4.51 -6.96 9.92
C ASP A 42 -5.71 -6.99 10.86
N GLU A 43 -5.84 -5.96 11.70
CA GLU A 43 -6.98 -5.88 12.61
C GLU A 43 -8.29 -5.74 11.84
N PHE A 44 -8.27 -4.92 10.78
CA PHE A 44 -9.46 -4.76 9.95
C PHE A 44 -9.93 -6.11 9.41
N ASP A 45 -9.00 -6.92 8.89
CA ASP A 45 -9.34 -8.23 8.36
C ASP A 45 -9.96 -9.12 9.43
N GLN A 46 -9.49 -9.01 10.67
CA GLN A 46 -10.03 -9.82 11.77
C GLN A 46 -11.43 -9.40 12.14
N PHE A 47 -11.75 -8.11 12.09
CA PHE A 47 -13.03 -7.59 12.57
C PHE A 47 -14.05 -7.34 11.48
N GLU A 48 -13.64 -7.44 10.21
CA GLU A 48 -14.50 -7.09 9.09
C GLU A 48 -15.84 -7.82 9.14
N MET A 49 -15.85 -9.07 9.53
CA MET A 49 -17.06 -9.88 9.58
C MET A 49 -17.63 -10.03 10.98
N LYS A 50 -16.85 -9.67 12.00
CA LYS A 50 -17.28 -9.89 13.39
C LYS A 50 -17.84 -8.65 14.05
N ASP A 51 -17.27 -7.49 13.73
CA ASP A 51 -17.66 -6.23 14.35
C ASP A 51 -17.52 -5.12 13.31
N ARG A 52 -18.63 -4.86 12.63
CA ARG A 52 -18.63 -3.91 11.52
C ARG A 52 -18.26 -2.50 11.98
N LYS A 53 -18.72 -2.11 13.15
CA LYS A 53 -18.46 -0.77 13.67
C LYS A 53 -16.96 -0.57 13.89
N LYS A 54 -16.32 -1.56 14.49
CA LYS A 54 -14.88 -1.51 14.73
C LYS A 54 -14.11 -1.53 13.41
N ALA A 55 -14.58 -2.32 12.45
CA ALA A 55 -13.96 -2.36 11.12
C ALA A 55 -14.06 -1.00 10.44
N ASP A 56 -15.20 -0.30 10.57
CA ASP A 56 -15.36 1.03 9.99
C ASP A 56 -14.38 2.03 10.61
N ASP A 57 -14.21 1.97 11.92
CA ASP A 57 -13.25 2.85 12.61
C ASP A 57 -11.84 2.59 12.11
N LEU A 58 -11.47 1.31 11.98
CA LEU A 58 -10.15 0.95 11.48
C LEU A 58 -9.95 1.41 10.03
N SER A 59 -10.99 1.28 9.21
CA SER A 59 -10.93 1.73 7.82
C SER A 59 -10.62 3.23 7.74
N GLN A 60 -11.24 4.03 8.60
CA GLN A 60 -10.98 5.47 8.63
C GLN A 60 -9.55 5.76 9.04
N LYS A 61 -9.04 5.07 10.05
CA LYS A 61 -7.66 5.24 10.50
C LYS A 61 -6.68 4.86 9.41
N ILE A 62 -6.96 3.77 8.71
CA ILE A 62 -6.13 3.33 7.59
C ILE A 62 -6.07 4.41 6.52
N GLY A 63 -7.22 4.99 6.18
CA GLY A 63 -7.28 6.06 5.18
C GLY A 63 -6.46 7.28 5.57
N GLU A 64 -6.50 7.65 6.85
CA GLU A 64 -5.71 8.78 7.34
C GLU A 64 -4.22 8.52 7.27
N LEU A 65 -3.82 7.30 7.62
CA LEU A 65 -2.41 6.92 7.54
C LEU A 65 -1.92 6.91 6.09
N GLU A 66 -2.74 6.44 5.18
CA GLU A 66 -2.40 6.44 3.76
C GLU A 66 -2.17 7.85 3.25
N LYS A 67 -3.00 8.79 3.67
CA LYS A 67 -2.83 10.19 3.29
C LYS A 67 -1.51 10.76 3.81
N THR A 68 -1.15 10.36 5.03
CA THR A 68 0.09 10.80 5.63
C THR A 68 1.31 10.30 4.86
N LEU A 69 1.20 9.10 4.27
CA LEU A 69 2.29 8.54 3.49
C LEU A 69 2.51 9.26 2.16
N GLY A 70 1.51 9.99 1.68
CA GLY A 70 1.67 10.85 0.52
C GLY A 70 0.96 10.36 -0.73
N PRO A 71 0.88 11.24 -1.75
CA PRO A 71 0.13 10.90 -2.97
C PRO A 71 0.75 9.77 -3.77
N GLU A 72 2.07 9.60 -3.71
CA GLU A 72 2.72 8.49 -4.40
C GLU A 72 2.24 7.15 -3.86
N TYR A 73 2.12 7.05 -2.54
CA TYR A 73 1.63 5.84 -1.92
C TYR A 73 0.17 5.58 -2.29
N LEU A 74 -0.65 6.62 -2.28
CA LEU A 74 -2.06 6.50 -2.63
C LEU A 74 -2.23 6.01 -4.06
N ALA A 75 -1.43 6.55 -4.98
CA ALA A 75 -1.48 6.15 -6.37
C ALA A 75 -1.06 4.68 -6.53
N LEU A 76 -0.03 4.27 -5.81
CA LEU A 76 0.43 2.89 -5.85
C LEU A 76 -0.65 1.94 -5.32
N ALA A 77 -1.25 2.28 -4.19
CA ALA A 77 -2.30 1.45 -3.60
C ALA A 77 -3.48 1.30 -4.55
N ASP A 78 -3.87 2.39 -5.21
CA ASP A 78 -4.98 2.37 -6.15
C ASP A 78 -4.66 1.45 -7.34
N ASN A 79 -3.44 1.55 -7.87
CA ASN A 79 -3.02 0.69 -8.97
C ASN A 79 -3.00 -0.77 -8.57
N LEU A 80 -2.57 -1.06 -7.35
CA LEU A 80 -2.54 -2.44 -6.84
C LEU A 80 -3.94 -3.02 -6.72
N ASN A 81 -4.92 -2.21 -6.32
CA ASN A 81 -6.30 -2.67 -6.22
C ASN A 81 -6.87 -3.08 -7.57
N ASN A 82 -6.36 -2.48 -8.64
CA ASN A 82 -6.84 -2.78 -9.98
C ASN A 82 -6.02 -3.86 -10.68
N MET A 83 -5.01 -4.38 -10.01
CA MET A 83 -4.10 -5.36 -10.59
C MET A 83 -4.44 -6.76 -10.07
N ASP A 84 -4.31 -7.76 -10.95
CA ASP A 84 -4.49 -9.14 -10.55
C ASP A 84 -3.32 -9.58 -9.67
N PRO A 85 -3.57 -9.94 -8.39
CA PRO A 85 -2.48 -10.35 -7.50
C PRO A 85 -1.79 -11.63 -7.95
N ASN A 86 -2.41 -12.41 -8.82
CA ASN A 86 -1.80 -13.62 -9.34
C ASN A 86 -0.98 -13.40 -10.59
N SER A 87 -1.00 -12.20 -11.15
CA SER A 87 -0.19 -11.88 -12.32
C SER A 87 1.28 -11.79 -11.92
N ARG A 88 2.17 -11.94 -12.93
CA ARG A 88 3.59 -11.80 -12.69
C ARG A 88 3.92 -10.41 -12.16
N GLU A 89 3.33 -9.39 -12.77
CA GLU A 89 3.58 -8.02 -12.36
C GLU A 89 3.13 -7.77 -10.92
N GLY A 90 1.96 -8.29 -10.56
CA GLY A 90 1.47 -8.15 -9.20
C GLY A 90 2.38 -8.80 -8.19
N GLN A 91 2.91 -9.98 -8.51
CA GLN A 91 3.83 -10.69 -7.62
C GLN A 91 5.15 -9.95 -7.48
N GLU A 92 5.66 -9.39 -8.57
CA GLU A 92 6.90 -8.63 -8.52
C GLU A 92 6.77 -7.39 -7.65
N ILE A 93 5.65 -6.67 -7.79
CA ILE A 93 5.41 -5.48 -6.99
C ILE A 93 5.22 -5.87 -5.52
N ALA A 94 4.52 -6.97 -5.26
CA ALA A 94 4.34 -7.46 -3.90
C ALA A 94 5.69 -7.79 -3.25
N SER A 95 6.63 -8.34 -4.03
CA SER A 95 7.97 -8.63 -3.52
C SER A 95 8.72 -7.36 -3.13
N ILE A 96 8.56 -6.29 -3.93
CA ILE A 96 9.19 -5.00 -3.64
C ILE A 96 8.64 -4.46 -2.33
N ILE A 97 7.32 -4.51 -2.16
CA ILE A 97 6.68 -3.99 -0.96
C ILE A 97 6.99 -4.86 0.25
N ALA A 98 7.17 -6.16 0.05
CA ALA A 98 7.53 -7.07 1.14
C ALA A 98 8.84 -6.67 1.81
N GLY A 99 9.76 -6.09 1.05
CA GLY A 99 11.00 -5.57 1.62
C GLY A 99 10.75 -4.45 2.62
N LEU A 100 9.70 -3.66 2.38
CA LEU A 100 9.31 -2.61 3.32
C LEU A 100 8.63 -3.21 4.56
N ASP A 101 7.83 -4.24 4.37
CA ASP A 101 7.16 -4.93 5.48
C ASP A 101 8.17 -5.47 6.48
N LYS A 102 9.32 -5.95 6.01
CA LYS A 102 10.36 -6.46 6.89
C LYS A 102 10.89 -5.38 7.82
N SER A 103 10.84 -4.13 7.41
CA SER A 103 11.27 -3.03 8.27
C SER A 103 10.41 -2.91 9.52
N CYS A 104 9.24 -3.52 9.52
CA CYS A 104 8.31 -3.46 10.65
C CYS A 104 8.45 -4.63 11.61
N GLU A 105 9.31 -5.58 11.28
CA GLU A 105 9.42 -6.81 12.09
C GLU A 105 10.42 -6.68 13.24
N ASP A 106 11.17 -5.63 13.28
CA ASP A 106 12.17 -5.43 14.34
C ASP A 106 11.55 -5.00 15.65
#